data_ea46dc6ee1469a3142b5c8b44fd5c770
#
_entry.id   ea46dc6ee1469a3142b5c8b44fd5c770
#
_cell.length_a   1.000
_cell.length_b   1.000
_cell.length_c   1.000
_cell.angle_alpha   90.00
_cell.angle_beta   90.00
_cell.angle_gamma   90.00
#
_symmetry.space_group_name_H-M   'P 1'
#
loop_
_entity.id
_entity.type
_entity.pdbx_description
1 polymer ?
#
loop_
_entity_poly.entity_id
_entity_poly.type
_entity_poly.pdbx_seq_one_letter_code
_entity_poly.pdbx_strand_id
1 'polypeptide(L)'
;ADDAEVAVIVLTGYADVRTAVRAMHRGAADVLEKPVDLDTLSAAVVRAASTGKARQELALLRAQSRANSLATPSASSDPTMAQLIDLAARNIDAPVLLQGETGTGKGFIARQIHDRSSRNDQPFVEINCASLSATFFESDLFGHERGAFTDARQAKRGLLEVAGEGTVFLDEIAEMATDVQPRLLKVLEERTFRRLGGTTVLRSNARVIVATHQPLGEAVANRQFRADLYYRLQVLTITLPPLRARVDEILPLARSFLPRGSSIHATAEPSLQAYAWPGNVRELRNTIWRAAILSDGTPIRSEHLGLFAREPSKTVLTASVSAAPSESLADVEREAIRRVLEATNGNRTRAAGRLGIARSTLLEKIKKHEL
;
A
#
# COMPACT_ATOMS: atom_id res chain seq x y z
N ALA A 1 -31.87 22.36 11.62
CA ALA A 1 -30.59 22.86 12.11
C ALA A 1 -29.51 22.19 11.25
N ASP A 2 -28.98 22.96 10.29
CA ASP A 2 -28.00 22.48 9.30
C ASP A 2 -26.54 22.65 9.77
N ASP A 3 -26.34 22.75 11.07
CA ASP A 3 -25.00 22.86 11.66
C ASP A 3 -24.55 21.48 12.12
N ALA A 4 -23.74 20.82 11.29
CA ALA A 4 -23.21 19.45 11.55
C ALA A 4 -22.27 19.37 12.78
N GLU A 5 -22.04 20.50 13.46
CA GLU A 5 -21.12 20.63 14.59
C GLU A 5 -21.79 20.55 15.96
N VAL A 6 -23.12 20.65 16.03
CA VAL A 6 -23.84 20.71 17.30
C VAL A 6 -24.46 19.36 17.65
N ALA A 7 -24.02 18.76 18.76
CA ALA A 7 -24.66 17.57 19.33
C ALA A 7 -25.94 17.99 20.09
N VAL A 8 -27.10 17.51 19.67
CA VAL A 8 -28.41 17.84 20.25
C VAL A 8 -28.83 16.72 21.20
N ILE A 9 -29.05 17.09 22.46
CA ILE A 9 -29.69 16.22 23.47
C ILE A 9 -31.12 16.72 23.70
N VAL A 10 -32.10 15.84 23.56
CA VAL A 10 -33.51 16.17 23.70
C VAL A 10 -33.95 15.86 25.14
N LEU A 11 -34.49 16.87 25.82
CA LEU A 11 -35.11 16.70 27.14
C LEU A 11 -36.65 16.71 26.98
N THR A 12 -37.33 15.60 27.33
CA THR A 12 -38.77 15.47 27.18
C THR A 12 -39.46 15.22 28.52
N GLY A 13 -40.63 15.78 28.72
CA GLY A 13 -41.49 15.50 29.91
C GLY A 13 -42.33 14.22 29.73
N TYR A 14 -42.32 13.61 28.57
CA TYR A 14 -43.04 12.39 28.23
C TYR A 14 -42.19 11.54 27.28
N ALA A 15 -41.50 10.57 27.86
CA ALA A 15 -40.65 9.66 27.09
C ALA A 15 -41.44 8.42 26.65
N ASP A 16 -42.25 8.54 25.59
CA ASP A 16 -42.68 7.33 24.93
C ASP A 16 -41.58 6.83 23.95
N VAL A 17 -41.50 5.54 23.77
CA VAL A 17 -40.50 4.89 22.92
C VAL A 17 -40.53 5.44 21.47
N ARG A 18 -41.71 5.83 20.99
CA ARG A 18 -41.89 6.34 19.60
C ARG A 18 -41.29 7.74 19.48
N THR A 19 -41.43 8.58 20.47
CA THR A 19 -40.86 9.94 20.50
C THR A 19 -39.34 9.89 20.60
N ALA A 20 -38.80 9.01 21.45
CA ALA A 20 -37.36 8.79 21.57
C ALA A 20 -36.75 8.30 20.26
N VAL A 21 -37.34 7.26 19.63
CA VAL A 21 -36.91 6.74 18.33
C VAL A 21 -36.95 7.81 17.23
N ARG A 22 -38.01 8.64 17.18
CA ARG A 22 -38.10 9.74 16.20
C ARG A 22 -37.04 10.80 16.41
N ALA A 23 -36.70 11.14 17.64
CA ALA A 23 -35.65 12.09 17.96
C ALA A 23 -34.29 11.56 17.52
N MET A 24 -33.98 10.30 17.82
CA MET A 24 -32.76 9.63 17.38
C MET A 24 -32.66 9.55 15.85
N HIS A 25 -33.71 9.19 15.14
CA HIS A 25 -33.77 9.21 13.67
C HIS A 25 -33.56 10.61 13.07
N ARG A 26 -33.90 11.69 13.79
CA ARG A 26 -33.66 13.07 13.37
C ARG A 26 -32.28 13.59 13.76
N GLY A 27 -31.39 12.74 14.30
CA GLY A 27 -30.01 13.08 14.59
C GLY A 27 -29.75 13.58 16.03
N ALA A 28 -30.68 13.36 16.97
CA ALA A 28 -30.42 13.63 18.37
C ALA A 28 -29.31 12.69 18.88
N ALA A 29 -28.35 13.23 19.64
CA ALA A 29 -27.26 12.48 20.26
C ALA A 29 -27.74 11.63 21.43
N ASP A 30 -28.77 12.11 22.17
CA ASP A 30 -29.41 11.41 23.29
C ASP A 30 -30.80 11.97 23.56
N VAL A 31 -31.65 11.19 24.27
CA VAL A 31 -32.98 11.62 24.71
C VAL A 31 -33.12 11.29 26.18
N LEU A 32 -33.39 12.29 27.00
CA LEU A 32 -33.53 12.16 28.46
C LEU A 32 -34.93 12.57 28.89
N GLU A 33 -35.51 11.86 29.88
CA GLU A 33 -36.80 12.15 30.45
C GLU A 33 -36.69 13.09 31.67
N LYS A 34 -37.56 14.08 31.75
CA LYS A 34 -37.66 14.96 32.91
C LYS A 34 -38.47 14.28 34.03
N PRO A 35 -38.02 14.43 35.30
CA PRO A 35 -36.92 15.21 35.84
C PRO A 35 -35.57 14.51 35.62
N VAL A 36 -34.55 15.22 35.13
CA VAL A 36 -33.19 14.70 34.85
C VAL A 36 -32.30 15.12 36.03
N ASP A 37 -31.58 14.15 36.58
CA ASP A 37 -30.52 14.44 37.55
C ASP A 37 -29.25 14.94 36.85
N LEU A 38 -28.41 15.69 37.60
CA LEU A 38 -27.19 16.30 37.05
C LEU A 38 -26.15 15.29 36.58
N ASP A 39 -26.07 14.12 37.20
CA ASP A 39 -25.10 13.09 36.85
C ASP A 39 -25.46 12.44 35.54
N THR A 40 -26.74 12.10 35.33
CA THR A 40 -27.25 11.58 34.04
C THR A 40 -27.11 12.59 32.93
N LEU A 41 -27.41 13.87 33.17
CA LEU A 41 -27.21 14.92 32.16
C LEU A 41 -25.74 15.10 31.82
N SER A 42 -24.86 15.15 32.82
CA SER A 42 -23.43 15.29 32.66
C SER A 42 -22.84 14.12 31.82
N ALA A 43 -23.23 12.90 32.16
CA ALA A 43 -22.81 11.71 31.41
C ALA A 43 -23.27 11.74 29.93
N ALA A 44 -24.50 12.19 29.67
CA ALA A 44 -25.03 12.34 28.31
C ALA A 44 -24.25 13.43 27.52
N VAL A 45 -23.96 14.58 28.16
CA VAL A 45 -23.17 15.65 27.54
C VAL A 45 -21.74 15.17 27.20
N VAL A 46 -21.07 14.47 28.11
CA VAL A 46 -19.72 13.91 27.86
C VAL A 46 -19.73 12.91 26.72
N ARG A 47 -20.71 12.01 26.65
CA ARG A 47 -20.88 11.06 25.54
C ARG A 47 -21.11 11.79 24.21
N ALA A 48 -22.02 12.74 24.19
CA ALA A 48 -22.34 13.53 22.99
C ALA A 48 -21.14 14.34 22.50
N ALA A 49 -20.37 14.97 23.40
CA ALA A 49 -19.17 15.73 23.10
C ALA A 49 -18.04 14.85 22.57
N SER A 50 -17.81 13.65 23.14
CA SER A 50 -16.78 12.71 22.69
C SER A 50 -17.11 12.15 21.32
N THR A 51 -18.36 11.82 21.04
CA THR A 51 -18.83 11.37 19.72
C THR A 51 -18.69 12.48 18.68
N GLY A 52 -19.00 13.73 19.03
CA GLY A 52 -18.84 14.90 18.16
C GLY A 52 -17.38 15.13 17.78
N LYS A 53 -16.46 15.13 18.77
CA LYS A 53 -15.01 15.27 18.52
C LYS A 53 -14.46 14.17 17.60
N ALA A 54 -14.82 12.92 17.87
CA ALA A 54 -14.37 11.79 17.03
C ALA A 54 -14.88 11.91 15.58
N ARG A 55 -16.14 12.36 15.38
CA ARG A 55 -16.68 12.62 14.02
C ARG A 55 -15.95 13.77 13.34
N GLN A 56 -15.67 14.86 14.05
CA GLN A 56 -14.95 16.01 13.50
C GLN A 56 -13.52 15.67 13.13
N GLU A 57 -12.80 14.93 13.98
CA GLU A 57 -11.45 14.45 13.69
C GLU A 57 -11.43 13.51 12.48
N LEU A 58 -12.40 12.60 12.39
CA LEU A 58 -12.57 11.71 11.23
C LEU A 58 -12.89 12.50 9.96
N ALA A 59 -13.74 13.53 10.04
CA ALA A 59 -14.06 14.41 8.91
C ALA A 59 -12.83 15.21 8.45
N LEU A 60 -12.03 15.74 9.37
CA LEU A 60 -10.77 16.43 9.06
C LEU A 60 -9.75 15.48 8.41
N LEU A 61 -9.56 14.28 8.95
CA LEU A 61 -8.68 13.28 8.38
C LEU A 61 -9.12 12.86 6.98
N ARG A 62 -10.44 12.71 6.77
CA ARG A 62 -11.02 12.43 5.44
C ARG A 62 -10.82 13.59 4.48
N ALA A 63 -11.04 14.83 4.92
CA ALA A 63 -10.81 16.03 4.11
C ALA A 63 -9.34 16.18 3.73
N GLN A 64 -8.41 15.94 4.65
CA GLN A 64 -6.97 15.93 4.37
C GLN A 64 -6.57 14.83 3.38
N SER A 65 -7.12 13.62 3.56
CA SER A 65 -6.89 12.50 2.64
C SER A 65 -7.41 12.81 1.23
N ARG A 66 -8.62 13.42 1.13
CA ARG A 66 -9.20 13.88 -0.15
C ARG A 66 -8.36 14.99 -0.78
N ALA A 67 -7.94 15.99 0.00
CA ALA A 67 -7.10 17.08 -0.48
C ALA A 67 -5.77 16.56 -1.03
N ASN A 68 -5.16 15.59 -0.37
CA ASN A 68 -3.95 14.93 -0.83
C ASN A 68 -4.19 14.10 -2.12
N SER A 69 -5.34 13.44 -2.23
CA SER A 69 -5.74 12.69 -3.43
C SER A 69 -6.03 13.60 -4.63
N LEU A 70 -6.61 14.77 -4.40
CA LEU A 70 -6.94 15.75 -5.44
C LEU A 70 -5.75 16.67 -5.81
N ALA A 71 -4.85 16.93 -4.87
CA ALA A 71 -3.67 17.78 -5.09
C ALA A 71 -2.54 17.05 -5.85
N THR A 72 -2.58 15.73 -5.94
CA THR A 72 -1.67 15.00 -6.79
C THR A 72 -2.15 15.13 -8.24
N PRO A 73 -1.28 15.53 -9.20
CA PRO A 73 -1.66 15.60 -10.61
C PRO A 73 -2.36 14.30 -11.01
N SER A 74 -3.42 14.41 -11.81
CA SER A 74 -4.15 13.25 -12.33
C SER A 74 -3.13 12.19 -12.76
N ALA A 75 -3.27 10.96 -12.30
CA ALA A 75 -2.30 9.88 -12.56
C ALA A 75 -2.18 9.52 -14.04
N SER A 76 -2.85 10.26 -14.92
CA SER A 76 -2.67 10.20 -16.36
C SER A 76 -3.21 11.46 -17.00
N SER A 77 -2.37 12.12 -17.79
CA SER A 77 -2.78 13.12 -18.77
C SER A 77 -3.52 12.47 -19.95
N ASP A 78 -3.59 11.13 -19.98
CA ASP A 78 -4.30 10.36 -20.99
C ASP A 78 -5.82 10.42 -20.76
N PRO A 79 -6.59 11.05 -21.66
CA PRO A 79 -8.05 11.11 -21.56
C PRO A 79 -8.70 9.72 -21.53
N THR A 80 -8.09 8.70 -22.12
CA THR A 80 -8.58 7.32 -22.09
C THR A 80 -8.55 6.75 -20.68
N MET A 81 -7.46 7.00 -19.94
CA MET A 81 -7.33 6.58 -18.55
C MET A 81 -8.36 7.28 -17.66
N ALA A 82 -8.56 8.58 -17.84
CA ALA A 82 -9.58 9.32 -17.09
C ALA A 82 -10.98 8.75 -17.33
N GLN A 83 -11.34 8.43 -18.58
CA GLN A 83 -12.62 7.80 -18.93
C GLN A 83 -12.78 6.42 -18.27
N LEU A 84 -11.72 5.59 -18.23
CA LEU A 84 -11.76 4.29 -17.58
C LEU A 84 -11.94 4.41 -16.05
N ILE A 85 -11.29 5.39 -15.43
CA ILE A 85 -11.48 5.70 -14.01
C ILE A 85 -12.92 6.11 -13.72
N ASP A 86 -13.50 7.00 -14.56
CA ASP A 86 -14.87 7.44 -14.40
C ASP A 86 -15.88 6.33 -14.67
N LEU A 87 -15.63 5.47 -15.66
CA LEU A 87 -16.43 4.28 -15.90
C LEU A 87 -16.38 3.34 -14.68
N ALA A 88 -15.18 3.10 -14.14
CA ALA A 88 -15.01 2.35 -12.93
C ALA A 88 -15.75 2.98 -11.75
N ALA A 89 -15.68 4.30 -11.57
CA ALA A 89 -16.32 5.00 -10.46
C ALA A 89 -17.85 4.85 -10.48
N ARG A 90 -18.47 4.85 -11.66
CA ARG A 90 -19.93 4.71 -11.84
C ARG A 90 -20.43 3.30 -11.62
N ASN A 91 -19.61 2.27 -11.93
CA ASN A 91 -19.99 0.86 -11.83
C ASN A 91 -19.56 0.27 -10.49
N ILE A 92 -20.27 0.58 -9.41
CA ILE A 92 -19.91 0.22 -8.04
C ILE A 92 -20.00 -1.28 -7.74
N ASP A 93 -20.79 -2.04 -8.48
CA ASP A 93 -20.99 -3.47 -8.26
C ASP A 93 -19.96 -4.37 -8.96
N ALA A 94 -19.29 -3.83 -9.98
CA ALA A 94 -18.25 -4.53 -10.70
C ALA A 94 -16.91 -4.48 -9.95
N PRO A 95 -16.22 -5.62 -9.78
CA PRO A 95 -14.84 -5.63 -9.33
C PRO A 95 -13.96 -4.92 -10.35
N VAL A 96 -12.91 -4.24 -9.86
CA VAL A 96 -11.92 -3.56 -10.70
C VAL A 96 -10.55 -4.19 -10.48
N LEU A 97 -9.90 -4.59 -11.55
CA LEU A 97 -8.54 -5.11 -11.57
C LEU A 97 -7.57 -4.04 -12.08
N LEU A 98 -6.65 -3.60 -11.22
CA LEU A 98 -5.57 -2.66 -11.56
C LEU A 98 -4.28 -3.44 -11.83
N GLN A 99 -3.76 -3.36 -13.04
CA GLN A 99 -2.50 -4.02 -13.43
C GLN A 99 -1.43 -2.98 -13.74
N GLY A 100 -0.17 -3.34 -13.49
CA GLY A 100 0.98 -2.49 -13.81
C GLY A 100 2.16 -2.72 -12.87
N GLU A 101 3.33 -2.28 -13.28
CA GLU A 101 4.57 -2.43 -12.51
C GLU A 101 4.44 -1.87 -11.09
N THR A 102 5.32 -2.35 -10.21
CA THR A 102 5.41 -1.82 -8.84
C THR A 102 5.72 -0.32 -8.86
N GLY A 103 5.01 0.45 -8.04
CA GLY A 103 5.23 1.89 -7.94
C GLY A 103 4.56 2.76 -9.01
N THR A 104 3.76 2.20 -9.93
CA THR A 104 3.05 2.96 -10.98
C THR A 104 1.90 3.83 -10.47
N GLY A 105 1.44 3.63 -9.23
CA GLY A 105 0.36 4.39 -8.61
C GLY A 105 -0.99 3.66 -8.57
N LYS A 106 -1.02 2.33 -8.60
CA LYS A 106 -2.24 1.51 -8.52
C LYS A 106 -3.13 1.88 -7.33
N GLY A 107 -2.55 2.01 -6.11
CA GLY A 107 -3.30 2.43 -4.92
C GLY A 107 -3.89 3.83 -5.04
N PHE A 108 -3.18 4.76 -5.69
CA PHE A 108 -3.70 6.10 -5.98
C PHE A 108 -4.92 6.05 -6.93
N ILE A 109 -4.86 5.24 -7.98
CA ILE A 109 -6.00 5.04 -8.90
C ILE A 109 -7.18 4.38 -8.17
N ALA A 110 -6.93 3.36 -7.34
CA ALA A 110 -7.98 2.74 -6.52
C ALA A 110 -8.69 3.77 -5.64
N ARG A 111 -7.93 4.67 -5.03
CA ARG A 111 -8.47 5.76 -4.22
C ARG A 111 -9.26 6.77 -5.07
N GLN A 112 -8.77 7.17 -6.24
CA GLN A 112 -9.49 8.06 -7.15
C GLN A 112 -10.83 7.45 -7.63
N ILE A 113 -10.86 6.14 -7.93
CA ILE A 113 -12.09 5.43 -8.30
C ILE A 113 -13.10 5.50 -7.15
N HIS A 114 -12.66 5.31 -5.91
CA HIS A 114 -13.52 5.43 -4.73
C HIS A 114 -14.02 6.87 -4.56
N ASP A 115 -13.12 7.85 -4.56
CA ASP A 115 -13.44 9.26 -4.31
C ASP A 115 -14.39 9.87 -5.36
N ARG A 116 -14.39 9.34 -6.61
CA ARG A 116 -15.32 9.75 -7.69
C ARG A 116 -16.61 8.94 -7.71
N SER A 117 -16.74 7.87 -6.90
CA SER A 117 -17.94 7.03 -6.87
C SER A 117 -19.03 7.61 -5.98
N SER A 118 -20.24 7.05 -6.08
CA SER A 118 -21.34 7.36 -5.17
C SER A 118 -21.12 6.92 -3.73
N ARG A 119 -20.02 6.21 -3.45
CA ARG A 119 -19.63 5.72 -2.10
C ARG A 119 -18.44 6.48 -1.53
N ASN A 120 -18.17 7.68 -2.02
CA ASN A 120 -17.00 8.49 -1.65
C ASN A 120 -16.98 8.94 -0.17
N ASP A 121 -18.11 8.95 0.50
CA ASP A 121 -18.29 9.23 1.94
C ASP A 121 -18.18 7.98 2.82
N GLN A 122 -18.20 6.79 2.21
CA GLN A 122 -18.06 5.51 2.87
C GLN A 122 -16.58 5.16 3.13
N PRO A 123 -16.28 4.18 4.01
CA PRO A 123 -14.90 3.78 4.26
C PRO A 123 -14.18 3.25 3.01
N PHE A 124 -12.92 3.65 2.84
CA PHE A 124 -11.96 3.01 1.94
C PHE A 124 -10.94 2.25 2.79
N VAL A 125 -10.94 0.95 2.69
CA VAL A 125 -10.09 0.05 3.49
C VAL A 125 -9.08 -0.62 2.58
N GLU A 126 -7.81 -0.55 2.92
CA GLU A 126 -6.70 -1.10 2.16
C GLU A 126 -6.03 -2.24 2.93
N ILE A 127 -5.70 -3.32 2.23
CA ILE A 127 -4.89 -4.42 2.75
C ILE A 127 -3.94 -4.92 1.66
N ASN A 128 -2.69 -5.16 2.05
CA ASN A 128 -1.69 -5.74 1.16
C ASN A 128 -1.62 -7.26 1.38
N CYS A 129 -1.87 -8.03 0.32
CA CYS A 129 -1.91 -9.49 0.37
C CYS A 129 -0.54 -10.14 0.61
N ALA A 130 0.56 -9.44 0.31
CA ALA A 130 1.93 -9.94 0.48
C ALA A 130 2.50 -9.74 1.90
N SER A 131 1.87 -8.91 2.74
CA SER A 131 2.47 -8.43 3.98
C SER A 131 2.26 -9.33 5.20
N LEU A 132 1.37 -10.33 5.12
CA LEU A 132 0.95 -11.13 6.27
C LEU A 132 0.98 -12.63 5.94
N SER A 133 1.14 -13.48 6.97
CA SER A 133 0.87 -14.91 6.81
C SER A 133 -0.60 -15.13 6.43
N ALA A 134 -0.91 -16.25 5.78
CA ALA A 134 -2.27 -16.57 5.33
C ALA A 134 -3.32 -16.43 6.45
N THR A 135 -3.02 -16.95 7.64
CA THR A 135 -3.93 -16.90 8.80
C THR A 135 -4.19 -15.46 9.27
N PHE A 136 -3.15 -14.62 9.33
CA PHE A 136 -3.33 -13.22 9.74
C PHE A 136 -4.07 -12.42 8.66
N PHE A 137 -3.77 -12.66 7.39
CA PHE A 137 -4.50 -12.04 6.28
C PHE A 137 -5.98 -12.41 6.31
N GLU A 138 -6.31 -13.70 6.47
CA GLU A 138 -7.70 -14.15 6.60
C GLU A 138 -8.41 -13.51 7.80
N SER A 139 -7.73 -13.48 8.93
CA SER A 139 -8.23 -12.85 10.15
C SER A 139 -8.49 -11.36 9.96
N ASP A 140 -7.64 -10.65 9.22
CA ASP A 140 -7.84 -9.23 8.94
C ASP A 140 -8.98 -9.01 7.95
N LEU A 141 -9.05 -9.78 6.87
CA LEU A 141 -10.06 -9.58 5.84
C LEU A 141 -11.45 -10.04 6.28
N PHE A 142 -11.56 -11.27 6.82
CA PHE A 142 -12.87 -11.90 7.17
C PHE A 142 -13.23 -11.74 8.64
N GLY A 143 -12.28 -11.43 9.53
CA GLY A 143 -12.47 -11.48 10.96
C GLY A 143 -12.35 -12.88 11.54
N HIS A 144 -12.36 -12.98 12.86
CA HIS A 144 -12.33 -14.26 13.57
C HIS A 144 -13.20 -14.24 14.83
N GLU A 145 -13.69 -15.40 15.20
CA GLU A 145 -14.31 -15.64 16.50
C GLU A 145 -13.25 -16.02 17.52
N ARG A 146 -13.57 -15.86 18.81
CA ARG A 146 -12.69 -16.26 19.90
C ARG A 146 -12.34 -17.74 19.79
N GLY A 147 -11.04 -18.08 19.85
CA GLY A 147 -10.56 -19.48 19.76
C GLY A 147 -10.42 -20.00 18.33
N ALA A 148 -10.57 -19.18 17.30
CA ALA A 148 -10.44 -19.60 15.91
C ALA A 148 -9.02 -20.11 15.55
N PHE A 149 -7.99 -19.61 16.23
CA PHE A 149 -6.58 -20.05 16.17
C PHE A 149 -5.90 -19.77 17.50
N THR A 150 -4.66 -20.23 17.67
CA THR A 150 -3.93 -20.25 18.98
C THR A 150 -3.93 -18.89 19.69
N ASP A 151 -3.79 -17.79 18.94
CA ASP A 151 -3.73 -16.43 19.49
C ASP A 151 -5.07 -15.66 19.44
N ALA A 152 -6.15 -16.26 19.00
CA ALA A 152 -7.48 -15.66 18.91
C ALA A 152 -8.15 -15.51 20.29
N ARG A 153 -7.60 -14.67 21.16
CA ARG A 153 -8.10 -14.46 22.54
C ARG A 153 -9.44 -13.75 22.60
N GLN A 154 -9.73 -12.89 21.63
CA GLN A 154 -10.96 -12.13 21.49
C GLN A 154 -11.48 -12.24 20.06
N ALA A 155 -12.78 -12.04 19.85
CA ALA A 155 -13.34 -11.95 18.51
C ALA A 155 -12.92 -10.61 17.85
N LYS A 156 -12.65 -10.65 16.54
CA LYS A 156 -12.26 -9.47 15.74
C LYS A 156 -13.16 -9.34 14.52
N ARG A 157 -13.66 -8.15 14.27
CA ARG A 157 -14.36 -7.82 13.02
C ARG A 157 -13.36 -7.75 11.88
N GLY A 158 -13.71 -8.33 10.73
CA GLY A 158 -12.91 -8.27 9.52
C GLY A 158 -13.09 -6.96 8.75
N LEU A 159 -12.14 -6.67 7.85
CA LEU A 159 -12.15 -5.47 7.01
C LEU A 159 -13.37 -5.43 6.08
N LEU A 160 -13.90 -6.60 5.64
CA LEU A 160 -15.17 -6.66 4.89
C LEU A 160 -16.37 -6.16 5.70
N GLU A 161 -16.37 -6.38 7.03
CA GLU A 161 -17.39 -5.82 7.91
C GLU A 161 -17.19 -4.32 8.18
N VAL A 162 -15.92 -3.91 8.37
CA VAL A 162 -15.55 -2.52 8.64
C VAL A 162 -15.83 -1.62 7.43
N ALA A 163 -15.59 -2.14 6.23
CA ALA A 163 -15.87 -1.42 4.99
C ALA A 163 -17.36 -1.14 4.79
N GLY A 164 -18.25 -2.00 5.31
CA GLY A 164 -19.69 -1.83 5.15
C GLY A 164 -20.12 -1.75 3.68
N GLU A 165 -20.63 -0.59 3.25
CA GLU A 165 -20.97 -0.27 1.86
C GLU A 165 -19.82 0.46 1.11
N GLY A 166 -18.68 0.64 1.76
CA GLY A 166 -17.51 1.29 1.21
C GLY A 166 -16.75 0.45 0.21
N THR A 167 -15.43 0.65 0.17
CA THR A 167 -14.53 -0.04 -0.77
C THR A 167 -13.43 -0.77 0.00
N VAL A 168 -13.19 -2.03 -0.39
CA VAL A 168 -12.02 -2.82 0.03
C VAL A 168 -11.05 -2.87 -1.14
N PHE A 169 -9.84 -2.38 -0.91
CA PHE A 169 -8.74 -2.41 -1.86
C PHE A 169 -7.74 -3.49 -1.43
N LEU A 170 -7.56 -4.50 -2.29
CA LEU A 170 -6.61 -5.60 -2.09
C LEU A 170 -5.39 -5.36 -2.99
N ASP A 171 -4.28 -4.92 -2.40
CA ASP A 171 -3.04 -4.75 -3.15
C ASP A 171 -2.25 -6.05 -3.22
N GLU A 172 -1.54 -6.26 -4.33
CA GLU A 172 -0.75 -7.45 -4.64
C GLU A 172 -1.56 -8.75 -4.53
N ILE A 173 -2.73 -8.79 -5.20
CA ILE A 173 -3.68 -9.92 -5.14
C ILE A 173 -3.06 -11.26 -5.60
N ALA A 174 -2.05 -11.22 -6.47
CA ALA A 174 -1.34 -12.41 -6.94
C ALA A 174 -0.59 -13.15 -5.82
N GLU A 175 -0.24 -12.43 -4.74
CA GLU A 175 0.45 -12.99 -3.56
C GLU A 175 -0.51 -13.64 -2.56
N MET A 176 -1.84 -13.59 -2.83
CA MET A 176 -2.82 -14.20 -1.95
C MET A 176 -2.66 -15.71 -1.91
N ALA A 177 -2.54 -16.28 -0.71
CA ALA A 177 -2.44 -17.71 -0.50
C ALA A 177 -3.61 -18.47 -1.15
N THR A 178 -3.33 -19.62 -1.75
CA THR A 178 -4.29 -20.38 -2.56
C THR A 178 -5.51 -20.90 -1.78
N ASP A 179 -5.34 -21.15 -0.49
CA ASP A 179 -6.41 -21.56 0.43
C ASP A 179 -7.39 -20.44 0.78
N VAL A 180 -6.97 -19.19 0.66
CA VAL A 180 -7.80 -18.00 0.89
C VAL A 180 -8.65 -17.63 -0.33
N GLN A 181 -8.16 -17.91 -1.53
CA GLN A 181 -8.78 -17.51 -2.80
C GLN A 181 -10.25 -18.00 -2.95
N PRO A 182 -10.63 -19.24 -2.55
CA PRO A 182 -12.03 -19.68 -2.63
C PRO A 182 -12.98 -18.86 -1.76
N ARG A 183 -12.49 -18.34 -0.62
CA ARG A 183 -13.31 -17.50 0.28
C ARG A 183 -13.57 -16.12 -0.33
N LEU A 184 -12.56 -15.55 -0.97
CA LEU A 184 -12.73 -14.28 -1.71
C LEU A 184 -13.68 -14.46 -2.90
N LEU A 185 -13.57 -15.57 -3.66
CA LEU A 185 -14.50 -15.89 -4.74
C LEU A 185 -15.95 -15.90 -4.25
N LYS A 186 -16.21 -16.56 -3.12
CA LYS A 186 -17.53 -16.59 -2.50
C LYS A 186 -18.05 -15.19 -2.15
N VAL A 187 -17.20 -14.30 -1.64
CA VAL A 187 -17.57 -12.88 -1.40
C VAL A 187 -17.96 -12.18 -2.69
N LEU A 188 -17.24 -12.41 -3.78
CA LEU A 188 -17.50 -11.76 -5.06
C LEU A 188 -18.77 -12.28 -5.75
N GLU A 189 -19.13 -13.55 -5.54
CA GLU A 189 -20.29 -14.19 -6.17
C GLU A 189 -21.57 -14.07 -5.34
N GLU A 190 -21.47 -14.50 -4.08
CA GLU A 190 -22.64 -14.60 -3.19
C GLU A 190 -22.83 -13.37 -2.31
N ARG A 191 -21.85 -12.47 -2.24
CA ARG A 191 -21.83 -11.33 -1.31
C ARG A 191 -21.95 -11.80 0.15
N THR A 192 -21.45 -13.00 0.46
CA THR A 192 -21.49 -13.59 1.80
C THR A 192 -20.13 -14.14 2.21
N PHE A 193 -19.89 -14.16 3.51
CA PHE A 193 -18.68 -14.74 4.11
C PHE A 193 -18.98 -15.21 5.54
N ARG A 194 -17.98 -15.85 6.16
CA ARG A 194 -18.00 -16.21 7.59
C ARG A 194 -16.68 -15.81 8.21
N ARG A 195 -16.72 -15.46 9.49
CA ARG A 195 -15.49 -15.28 10.27
C ARG A 195 -14.75 -16.60 10.42
N LEU A 196 -13.43 -16.55 10.65
CA LEU A 196 -12.64 -17.74 10.98
C LEU A 196 -13.21 -18.34 12.28
N GLY A 197 -13.39 -19.67 12.31
CA GLY A 197 -13.96 -20.39 13.44
C GLY A 197 -15.46 -20.13 13.67
N GLY A 198 -16.11 -19.24 12.88
CA GLY A 198 -17.51 -18.91 13.01
C GLY A 198 -18.41 -19.68 12.04
N THR A 199 -19.68 -19.91 12.44
CA THR A 199 -20.73 -20.55 11.63
C THR A 199 -21.69 -19.55 11.01
N THR A 200 -21.79 -18.34 11.58
CA THR A 200 -22.71 -17.29 11.15
C THR A 200 -22.34 -16.76 9.78
N VAL A 201 -23.33 -16.73 8.87
CA VAL A 201 -23.18 -16.12 7.54
C VAL A 201 -23.39 -14.61 7.64
N LEU A 202 -22.41 -13.85 7.21
CA LEU A 202 -22.43 -12.40 7.15
C LEU A 202 -22.55 -11.94 5.69
N ARG A 203 -23.20 -10.79 5.45
CA ARG A 203 -23.28 -10.16 4.12
C ARG A 203 -22.21 -9.09 3.98
N SER A 204 -21.62 -9.01 2.78
CA SER A 204 -20.70 -7.93 2.41
C SER A 204 -21.28 -7.11 1.26
N ASN A 205 -21.53 -5.84 1.50
CA ASN A 205 -21.91 -4.87 0.47
C ASN A 205 -20.72 -4.07 -0.03
N ALA A 206 -19.51 -4.39 0.46
CA ALA A 206 -18.29 -3.68 0.06
C ALA A 206 -18.00 -3.87 -1.43
N ARG A 207 -17.58 -2.81 -2.06
CA ARG A 207 -16.98 -2.84 -3.39
C ARG A 207 -15.56 -3.40 -3.29
N VAL A 208 -15.16 -4.23 -4.24
CA VAL A 208 -13.81 -4.81 -4.29
C VAL A 208 -13.03 -4.19 -5.45
N ILE A 209 -11.86 -3.62 -5.14
CA ILE A 209 -10.84 -3.20 -6.10
C ILE A 209 -9.58 -4.00 -5.79
N VAL A 210 -8.96 -4.60 -6.78
CA VAL A 210 -7.75 -5.39 -6.60
C VAL A 210 -6.61 -4.83 -7.46
N ALA A 211 -5.37 -4.99 -7.02
CA ALA A 211 -4.19 -4.59 -7.77
C ALA A 211 -3.13 -5.68 -7.78
N THR A 212 -2.35 -5.72 -8.84
CA THR A 212 -1.19 -6.61 -8.96
C THR A 212 -0.15 -6.04 -9.93
N HIS A 213 1.11 -6.38 -9.70
CA HIS A 213 2.19 -6.14 -10.66
C HIS A 213 2.48 -7.40 -11.50
N GLN A 214 1.98 -8.58 -11.10
CA GLN A 214 2.21 -9.83 -11.78
C GLN A 214 1.10 -10.10 -12.81
N PRO A 215 1.44 -10.73 -13.96
CA PRO A 215 0.45 -11.21 -14.92
C PRO A 215 -0.36 -12.35 -14.30
N LEU A 216 -1.61 -12.10 -13.89
CA LEU A 216 -2.47 -13.13 -13.27
C LEU A 216 -2.68 -14.35 -14.15
N GLY A 217 -2.66 -14.20 -15.50
CA GLY A 217 -2.75 -15.32 -16.43
C GLY A 217 -1.60 -16.33 -16.27
N GLU A 218 -0.38 -15.85 -16.04
CA GLU A 218 0.78 -16.70 -15.74
C GLU A 218 0.64 -17.38 -14.37
N ALA A 219 0.17 -16.66 -13.36
CA ALA A 219 -0.10 -17.23 -12.04
C ALA A 219 -1.16 -18.34 -12.11
N VAL A 220 -2.17 -18.20 -12.96
CA VAL A 220 -3.17 -19.27 -13.23
C VAL A 220 -2.51 -20.47 -13.91
N ALA A 221 -1.71 -20.25 -14.94
CA ALA A 221 -1.00 -21.34 -15.64
C ALA A 221 -0.08 -22.13 -14.70
N ASN A 222 0.55 -21.43 -13.75
CA ASN A 222 1.42 -22.00 -12.71
C ASN A 222 0.67 -22.57 -11.49
N ARG A 223 -0.67 -22.58 -11.49
CA ARG A 223 -1.54 -23.03 -10.38
C ARG A 223 -1.33 -22.27 -9.06
N GLN A 224 -0.78 -21.07 -9.11
CA GLN A 224 -0.62 -20.16 -7.98
C GLN A 224 -1.86 -19.32 -7.75
N PHE A 225 -2.69 -19.15 -8.79
CA PHE A 225 -3.94 -18.42 -8.74
C PHE A 225 -5.06 -19.23 -9.39
N ARG A 226 -6.27 -19.19 -8.83
CA ARG A 226 -7.42 -19.94 -9.34
C ARG A 226 -8.00 -19.26 -10.58
N ALA A 227 -8.30 -20.06 -11.59
CA ALA A 227 -8.89 -19.58 -12.83
C ALA A 227 -10.28 -18.95 -12.65
N ASP A 228 -11.13 -19.54 -11.79
CA ASP A 228 -12.46 -19.04 -11.49
C ASP A 228 -12.43 -17.65 -10.84
N LEU A 229 -11.53 -17.44 -9.87
CA LEU A 229 -11.31 -16.12 -9.25
C LEU A 229 -10.77 -15.11 -10.26
N TYR A 230 -9.82 -15.50 -11.10
CA TYR A 230 -9.26 -14.65 -12.15
C TYR A 230 -10.36 -14.10 -13.08
N TYR A 231 -11.20 -14.98 -13.64
CA TYR A 231 -12.30 -14.55 -14.52
C TYR A 231 -13.32 -13.68 -13.80
N ARG A 232 -13.55 -13.92 -12.51
CA ARG A 232 -14.46 -13.08 -11.71
C ARG A 232 -13.93 -11.70 -11.42
N LEU A 233 -12.59 -11.54 -11.33
CA LEU A 233 -11.92 -10.25 -11.14
C LEU A 233 -11.76 -9.47 -12.45
N GLN A 234 -11.64 -10.14 -13.60
CA GLN A 234 -11.36 -9.55 -14.91
C GLN A 234 -12.61 -8.92 -15.58
N VAL A 235 -13.51 -8.32 -14.78
CA VAL A 235 -14.71 -7.65 -15.33
C VAL A 235 -14.34 -6.26 -15.87
N LEU A 236 -13.61 -5.48 -15.09
CA LEU A 236 -13.10 -4.17 -15.50
C LEU A 236 -11.60 -4.10 -15.18
N THR A 237 -10.79 -4.18 -16.22
CA THR A 237 -9.32 -4.14 -16.08
C THR A 237 -8.78 -2.80 -16.52
N ILE A 238 -7.96 -2.18 -15.68
CA ILE A 238 -7.23 -0.94 -15.96
C ILE A 238 -5.74 -1.23 -15.85
N THR A 239 -5.03 -1.09 -16.96
CA THR A 239 -3.57 -1.31 -17.00
C THR A 239 -2.85 0.02 -16.93
N LEU A 240 -2.05 0.23 -15.89
CA LEU A 240 -1.26 1.43 -15.70
C LEU A 240 0.09 1.27 -16.42
N PRO A 241 0.38 2.14 -17.41
CA PRO A 241 1.68 2.11 -18.07
C PRO A 241 2.80 2.51 -17.08
N PRO A 242 4.02 1.99 -17.28
CA PRO A 242 5.17 2.41 -16.50
C PRO A 242 5.51 3.87 -16.76
N LEU A 243 6.18 4.54 -15.80
CA LEU A 243 6.46 5.97 -15.86
C LEU A 243 7.30 6.36 -17.09
N ARG A 244 8.19 5.49 -17.54
CA ARG A 244 8.96 5.67 -18.80
C ARG A 244 8.12 5.76 -20.08
N ALA A 245 6.89 5.24 -20.04
CA ALA A 245 5.95 5.32 -21.18
C ALA A 245 5.08 6.58 -21.13
N ARG A 246 5.16 7.38 -20.06
CA ARG A 246 4.40 8.63 -19.86
C ARG A 246 5.33 9.78 -19.42
N VAL A 247 6.33 10.04 -20.25
CA VAL A 247 7.42 11.00 -19.96
C VAL A 247 6.88 12.40 -19.62
N ASP A 248 5.79 12.81 -20.27
CA ASP A 248 5.16 14.12 -20.05
C ASP A 248 4.62 14.31 -18.62
N GLU A 249 4.35 13.22 -17.90
CA GLU A 249 3.89 13.27 -16.50
C GLU A 249 5.04 13.39 -15.49
N ILE A 250 6.29 13.11 -15.88
CA ILE A 250 7.43 13.07 -14.95
C ILE A 250 7.64 14.41 -14.26
N LEU A 251 7.69 15.50 -15.02
CA LEU A 251 7.93 16.84 -14.44
C LEU A 251 6.75 17.34 -13.58
N PRO A 252 5.49 17.23 -14.03
CA PRO A 252 4.34 17.54 -13.17
C PRO A 252 4.34 16.75 -11.86
N LEU A 253 4.62 15.44 -11.90
CA LEU A 253 4.71 14.59 -10.72
C LEU A 253 5.88 15.00 -9.82
N ALA A 254 7.08 15.22 -10.40
CA ALA A 254 8.24 15.66 -9.66
C ALA A 254 7.98 16.97 -8.91
N ARG A 255 7.32 17.93 -9.56
CA ARG A 255 6.94 19.22 -8.95
C ARG A 255 5.91 19.04 -7.83
N SER A 256 4.97 18.09 -7.97
CA SER A 256 3.97 17.81 -6.92
C SER A 256 4.58 17.16 -5.67
N PHE A 257 5.72 16.51 -5.78
CA PHE A 257 6.41 15.87 -4.66
C PHE A 257 7.41 16.78 -3.94
N LEU A 258 7.58 18.03 -4.42
CA LEU A 258 8.48 18.96 -3.77
C LEU A 258 7.97 19.36 -2.38
N PRO A 259 8.86 19.36 -1.36
CA PRO A 259 8.58 20.02 -0.10
C PRO A 259 8.30 21.51 -0.30
N ARG A 260 7.54 22.11 0.62
CA ARG A 260 7.27 23.56 0.59
C ARG A 260 8.56 24.37 0.55
N GLY A 261 8.64 25.32 -0.36
CA GLY A 261 9.81 26.18 -0.52
C GLY A 261 10.92 25.61 -1.40
N SER A 262 10.85 24.34 -1.83
CA SER A 262 11.81 23.74 -2.77
C SER A 262 11.39 23.98 -4.22
N SER A 263 12.37 24.01 -5.13
CA SER A 263 12.16 24.14 -6.57
C SER A 263 13.11 23.25 -7.37
N ILE A 264 12.76 22.93 -8.61
CA ILE A 264 13.62 22.18 -9.54
C ILE A 264 14.27 23.19 -10.48
N HIS A 265 15.59 23.13 -10.57
CA HIS A 265 16.35 23.94 -11.52
C HIS A 265 16.22 23.36 -12.94
N ALA A 266 16.19 24.21 -13.96
CA ALA A 266 16.06 23.79 -15.36
C ALA A 266 17.09 22.73 -15.81
N THR A 267 18.30 22.73 -15.23
CA THR A 267 19.34 21.73 -15.53
C THR A 267 18.99 20.31 -15.07
N ALA A 268 18.08 20.15 -14.12
CA ALA A 268 17.66 18.84 -13.62
C ALA A 268 16.54 18.21 -14.47
N GLU A 269 15.76 19.00 -15.20
CA GLU A 269 14.59 18.52 -15.96
C GLU A 269 14.95 17.47 -17.03
N PRO A 270 16.01 17.67 -17.87
CA PRO A 270 16.41 16.65 -18.85
C PRO A 270 16.82 15.33 -18.21
N SER A 271 17.50 15.38 -17.05
CA SER A 271 17.91 14.17 -16.33
C SER A 271 16.72 13.41 -15.77
N LEU A 272 15.69 14.11 -15.29
CA LEU A 272 14.44 13.51 -14.82
C LEU A 272 13.67 12.83 -15.95
N GLN A 273 13.59 13.45 -17.13
CA GLN A 273 12.87 12.91 -18.29
C GLN A 273 13.61 11.75 -18.97
N ALA A 274 14.95 11.77 -18.98
CA ALA A 274 15.76 10.75 -19.64
C ALA A 274 15.91 9.46 -18.81
N TYR A 275 15.67 9.51 -17.51
CA TYR A 275 15.82 8.33 -16.65
C TYR A 275 14.66 7.35 -16.80
N ALA A 276 14.94 6.05 -16.77
CA ALA A 276 13.97 5.00 -17.06
C ALA A 276 12.97 4.70 -15.92
N TRP A 277 13.21 5.19 -14.71
CA TRP A 277 12.35 5.01 -13.53
C TRP A 277 11.91 3.57 -13.27
N PRO A 278 12.81 2.62 -13.02
CA PRO A 278 12.44 1.22 -12.78
C PRO A 278 11.52 1.04 -11.58
N GLY A 279 11.61 1.90 -10.56
CA GLY A 279 10.69 1.97 -9.41
C GLY A 279 9.51 2.93 -9.63
N ASN A 280 9.30 3.41 -10.86
CA ASN A 280 8.19 4.24 -11.28
C ASN A 280 7.97 5.49 -10.37
N VAL A 281 6.73 5.85 -10.08
CA VAL A 281 6.36 7.03 -9.29
C VAL A 281 6.90 6.96 -7.84
N ARG A 282 7.01 5.75 -7.29
CA ARG A 282 7.58 5.56 -5.93
C ARG A 282 9.06 5.95 -5.89
N GLU A 283 9.82 5.57 -6.89
CA GLU A 283 11.24 5.96 -7.03
C GLU A 283 11.37 7.45 -7.30
N LEU A 284 10.59 8.01 -8.22
CA LEU A 284 10.57 9.45 -8.51
C LEU A 284 10.34 10.25 -7.23
N ARG A 285 9.30 9.94 -6.46
CA ARG A 285 9.00 10.62 -5.19
C ARG A 285 10.16 10.58 -4.21
N ASN A 286 10.75 9.40 -4.01
CA ASN A 286 11.87 9.23 -3.09
C ASN A 286 13.12 9.99 -3.56
N THR A 287 13.37 10.02 -4.88
CA THR A 287 14.47 10.76 -5.48
C THR A 287 14.31 12.27 -5.30
N ILE A 288 13.11 12.82 -5.55
CA ILE A 288 12.83 14.25 -5.35
C ILE A 288 12.96 14.63 -3.87
N TRP A 289 12.47 13.83 -2.95
CA TRP A 289 12.61 14.09 -1.51
C TRP A 289 14.08 14.07 -1.06
N ARG A 290 14.86 13.09 -1.50
CA ARG A 290 16.29 13.01 -1.22
C ARG A 290 17.02 14.20 -1.81
N ALA A 291 16.73 14.56 -3.06
CA ALA A 291 17.34 15.70 -3.72
C ALA A 291 17.00 17.03 -3.02
N ALA A 292 15.79 17.20 -2.53
CA ALA A 292 15.38 18.37 -1.75
C ALA A 292 16.15 18.49 -0.42
N ILE A 293 16.44 17.38 0.24
CA ILE A 293 17.29 17.37 1.44
C ILE A 293 18.74 17.76 1.09
N LEU A 294 19.28 17.19 0.01
CA LEU A 294 20.67 17.42 -0.41
C LEU A 294 20.90 18.82 -0.98
N SER A 295 19.85 19.47 -1.51
CA SER A 295 19.94 20.82 -2.07
C SER A 295 19.96 21.92 -1.00
N ASP A 296 19.69 21.60 0.26
CA ASP A 296 19.73 22.49 1.44
C ASP A 296 19.11 23.87 1.17
N GLY A 297 17.86 23.89 0.70
CA GLY A 297 17.12 25.11 0.39
C GLY A 297 17.46 25.78 -0.95
N THR A 298 18.45 25.30 -1.69
CA THR A 298 18.72 25.76 -3.06
C THR A 298 17.87 25.00 -4.08
N PRO A 299 17.67 25.51 -5.32
CA PRO A 299 16.98 24.76 -6.36
C PRO A 299 17.66 23.42 -6.68
N ILE A 300 16.87 22.34 -6.78
CA ILE A 300 17.37 21.00 -7.08
C ILE A 300 18.01 20.97 -8.47
N ARG A 301 19.30 20.64 -8.54
CA ARG A 301 20.07 20.47 -9.78
C ARG A 301 20.28 18.98 -10.07
N SER A 302 20.77 18.66 -11.28
CA SER A 302 21.04 17.27 -11.70
C SER A 302 21.98 16.51 -10.76
N GLU A 303 22.95 17.19 -10.16
CA GLU A 303 23.88 16.63 -9.17
C GLU A 303 23.20 16.12 -7.89
N HIS A 304 22.12 16.80 -7.44
CA HIS A 304 21.35 16.42 -6.27
C HIS A 304 20.47 15.18 -6.51
N LEU A 305 20.10 14.89 -7.77
CA LEU A 305 19.23 13.77 -8.10
C LEU A 305 19.90 12.41 -7.87
N GLY A 306 21.24 12.33 -8.02
CA GLY A 306 21.97 11.05 -7.94
C GLY A 306 21.49 10.04 -8.98
N LEU A 307 20.90 10.51 -10.08
CA LEU A 307 20.50 9.73 -11.24
C LEU A 307 21.74 9.57 -12.13
N PHE A 308 22.84 9.03 -11.55
CA PHE A 308 23.85 8.51 -12.44
C PHE A 308 23.16 7.46 -13.28
N ALA A 309 23.34 7.54 -14.60
CA ALA A 309 23.01 6.45 -15.49
C ALA A 309 23.62 5.16 -14.87
N ARG A 310 22.80 4.51 -14.05
CA ARG A 310 22.91 3.09 -13.95
C ARG A 310 22.51 2.68 -15.36
N GLU A 311 23.50 2.68 -16.27
CA GLU A 311 23.44 1.72 -17.36
C GLU A 311 22.82 0.50 -16.70
N PRO A 312 21.75 -0.09 -17.30
CA PRO A 312 21.26 -1.34 -16.77
C PRO A 312 22.52 -2.14 -16.58
N SER A 313 22.99 -2.14 -15.33
CA SER A 313 24.09 -3.01 -14.97
C SER A 313 23.56 -4.38 -15.28
N LYS A 314 23.77 -4.81 -16.52
CA LYS A 314 24.18 -6.15 -16.88
C LYS A 314 25.49 -6.56 -16.19
N THR A 315 25.90 -5.78 -15.27
CA THR A 315 26.73 -6.07 -14.10
C THR A 315 25.78 -6.10 -12.85
N VAL A 316 24.78 -7.01 -12.86
CA VAL A 316 24.99 -8.21 -12.06
C VAL A 316 26.47 -8.43 -12.16
N LEU A 317 27.16 -8.44 -11.04
CA LEU A 317 28.39 -9.19 -10.93
C LEU A 317 28.11 -10.65 -11.37
N THR A 318 27.87 -10.83 -12.62
CA THR A 318 28.62 -11.72 -13.43
C THR A 318 30.00 -11.05 -13.49
N ALA A 319 30.74 -11.08 -12.36
CA ALA A 319 31.91 -11.88 -12.48
C ALA A 319 31.47 -12.98 -13.42
N SER A 320 31.84 -12.83 -14.71
CA SER A 320 31.92 -13.94 -15.61
C SER A 320 32.69 -14.99 -14.81
N VAL A 321 31.95 -15.73 -14.01
CA VAL A 321 32.21 -17.12 -13.84
C VAL A 321 31.92 -17.62 -15.24
N SER A 322 32.90 -17.45 -16.13
CA SER A 322 33.15 -18.38 -17.20
C SER A 322 32.84 -19.70 -16.56
N ALA A 323 31.76 -20.33 -16.99
CA ALA A 323 31.40 -21.65 -16.54
C ALA A 323 32.53 -22.56 -16.96
N ALA A 324 33.53 -22.64 -16.10
CA ALA A 324 34.44 -23.74 -16.01
C ALA A 324 33.84 -24.67 -14.94
N PRO A 325 33.74 -25.95 -15.22
CA PRO A 325 33.07 -26.92 -14.39
C PRO A 325 33.82 -27.05 -13.04
N SER A 326 33.10 -26.93 -11.92
CA SER A 326 33.54 -27.33 -10.58
C SER A 326 34.83 -26.66 -10.04
N GLU A 327 34.80 -25.37 -9.78
CA GLU A 327 35.75 -24.78 -8.84
C GLU A 327 35.22 -25.02 -7.41
N SER A 328 36.02 -25.75 -6.63
CA SER A 328 35.68 -25.96 -5.24
C SER A 328 35.80 -24.65 -4.45
N LEU A 329 35.10 -24.51 -3.33
CA LEU A 329 35.23 -23.35 -2.44
C LEU A 329 36.71 -23.03 -2.11
N ALA A 330 37.57 -24.08 -2.07
CA ALA A 330 39.01 -23.97 -1.85
C ALA A 330 39.73 -23.22 -3.02
N ASP A 331 39.30 -23.41 -4.26
CA ASP A 331 39.94 -22.78 -5.41
C ASP A 331 39.55 -21.27 -5.48
N VAL A 332 38.31 -20.93 -5.15
CA VAL A 332 37.86 -19.54 -5.03
C VAL A 332 38.59 -18.81 -3.92
N GLU A 333 38.76 -19.48 -2.77
CA GLU A 333 39.50 -18.93 -1.62
C GLU A 333 40.99 -18.72 -1.96
N ARG A 334 41.62 -19.66 -2.62
CA ARG A 334 43.01 -19.57 -3.10
C ARG A 334 43.21 -18.39 -4.03
N GLU A 335 42.35 -18.22 -5.01
CA GLU A 335 42.44 -17.13 -5.97
C GLU A 335 42.22 -15.77 -5.33
N ALA A 336 41.29 -15.65 -4.38
CA ALA A 336 41.06 -14.43 -3.62
C ALA A 336 42.28 -14.03 -2.78
N ILE A 337 42.92 -14.97 -2.12
CA ILE A 337 44.13 -14.75 -1.29
C ILE A 337 45.29 -14.32 -2.20
N ARG A 338 45.52 -15.00 -3.34
CA ARG A 338 46.59 -14.67 -4.31
C ARG A 338 46.43 -13.24 -4.81
N ARG A 339 45.25 -12.87 -5.29
CA ARG A 339 44.95 -11.52 -5.81
C ARG A 339 45.20 -10.41 -4.79
N VAL A 340 44.84 -10.62 -3.53
CA VAL A 340 45.07 -9.62 -2.48
C VAL A 340 46.52 -9.56 -2.08
N LEU A 341 47.26 -10.66 -2.08
CA LEU A 341 48.72 -10.66 -1.83
C LEU A 341 49.47 -9.91 -2.95
N GLU A 342 49.14 -10.13 -4.20
CA GLU A 342 49.69 -9.38 -5.33
C GLU A 342 49.41 -7.86 -5.20
N ALA A 343 48.14 -7.50 -4.92
CA ALA A 343 47.72 -6.11 -4.75
C ALA A 343 48.31 -5.40 -3.53
N THR A 344 48.89 -6.15 -2.60
CA THR A 344 49.59 -5.61 -1.41
C THR A 344 51.11 -5.82 -1.44
N ASN A 345 51.68 -6.18 -2.59
CA ASN A 345 53.11 -6.47 -2.79
C ASN A 345 53.67 -7.44 -1.73
N GLY A 346 52.90 -8.51 -1.40
CA GLY A 346 53.30 -9.54 -0.41
C GLY A 346 53.17 -9.10 1.03
N ASN A 347 52.67 -7.90 1.35
CA ASN A 347 52.49 -7.46 2.73
C ASN A 347 51.33 -8.15 3.43
N ARG A 348 51.67 -9.22 4.20
CA ARG A 348 50.71 -10.13 4.86
C ARG A 348 49.79 -9.44 5.90
N THR A 349 50.26 -8.37 6.53
CA THR A 349 49.43 -7.60 7.51
C THR A 349 48.39 -6.75 6.81
N ARG A 350 48.75 -6.09 5.71
CA ARG A 350 47.79 -5.35 4.90
C ARG A 350 46.83 -6.27 4.15
N ALA A 351 47.31 -7.43 3.68
CA ALA A 351 46.48 -8.42 3.02
C ALA A 351 45.41 -9.00 3.97
N ALA A 352 45.79 -9.33 5.22
CA ALA A 352 44.83 -9.79 6.22
C ALA A 352 43.76 -8.74 6.53
N GLY A 353 44.14 -7.47 6.68
CA GLY A 353 43.19 -6.38 6.88
C GLY A 353 42.22 -6.20 5.70
N ARG A 354 42.68 -6.35 4.44
CA ARG A 354 41.81 -6.24 3.23
C ARG A 354 40.87 -7.43 3.07
N LEU A 355 41.28 -8.61 3.54
CA LEU A 355 40.45 -9.82 3.55
C LEU A 355 39.53 -9.93 4.76
N GLY A 356 39.63 -9.02 5.74
CA GLY A 356 38.79 -9.02 6.94
C GLY A 356 39.08 -10.21 7.87
N ILE A 357 40.29 -10.79 7.83
CA ILE A 357 40.68 -11.97 8.64
C ILE A 357 41.92 -11.66 9.50
N ALA A 358 42.11 -12.44 10.57
CA ALA A 358 43.28 -12.31 11.39
C ALA A 358 44.58 -12.74 10.63
N ARG A 359 45.70 -12.10 10.92
CA ARG A 359 46.98 -12.40 10.27
C ARG A 359 47.40 -13.87 10.42
N SER A 360 47.13 -14.48 11.59
CA SER A 360 47.36 -15.91 11.84
C SER A 360 46.56 -16.81 10.89
N THR A 361 45.27 -16.50 10.72
CA THR A 361 44.36 -17.18 9.79
C THR A 361 44.82 -17.07 8.35
N LEU A 362 45.31 -15.89 7.94
CA LEU A 362 45.86 -15.71 6.60
C LEU A 362 47.11 -16.58 6.39
N LEU A 363 48.02 -16.65 7.36
CA LEU A 363 49.24 -17.48 7.28
C LEU A 363 48.90 -18.99 7.16
N GLU A 364 47.92 -19.47 7.92
CA GLU A 364 47.41 -20.84 7.79
C GLU A 364 46.86 -21.15 6.42
N LYS A 365 46.06 -20.21 5.86
CA LYS A 365 45.46 -20.33 4.53
C LYS A 365 46.52 -20.27 3.41
N ILE A 366 47.51 -19.40 3.50
CA ILE A 366 48.68 -19.35 2.60
C ILE A 366 49.40 -20.70 2.59
N LYS A 367 49.67 -21.28 3.78
CA LYS A 367 50.31 -22.58 3.90
C LYS A 367 49.43 -23.71 3.34
N LYS A 368 48.12 -23.65 3.56
CA LYS A 368 47.14 -24.65 3.10
C LYS A 368 47.00 -24.68 1.57
N HIS A 369 47.12 -23.51 0.93
CA HIS A 369 46.92 -23.34 -0.52
C HIS A 369 48.23 -23.22 -1.30
N GLU A 370 49.38 -23.38 -0.63
CA GLU A 370 50.75 -23.30 -1.22
C GLU A 370 51.02 -22.00 -1.98
N LEU A 371 50.65 -20.85 -1.39
CA LEU A 371 50.76 -19.49 -1.99
C LEU A 371 51.95 -18.74 -1.43
#